data_9f724488dfe26d5d340ade6823cbf61e
#
_entry.id   9f724488dfe26d5d340ade6823cbf61e
#
_cell.length_a   1.000
_cell.length_b   1.000
_cell.length_c   1.000
_cell.angle_alpha   90.00
_cell.angle_beta   90.00
_cell.angle_gamma   90.00
#
_symmetry.space_group_name_H-M   'P 1'
#
loop_
_entity.id
_entity.type
_entity.pdbx_description
1 polymer ?
#
loop_
_entity_poly.entity_id
_entity_poly.type
_entity_poly.pdbx_seq_one_letter_code
_entity_poly.pdbx_strand_id
1 'polypeptide(L)'
;MRRQIGFVPQETFLFSATIAGNIAFGVDGATPQQIRRAAEMAGLAGDIEGFPLGYDTLVGERGITLSGGQKQRTAIARALLREPRILILDDALSAVDTLTEERILTHLAGVMRGRTVILISHRVSTVRQADAIVVLERGKIVERGTHDELVEAGGYYAELSQKQMLEEELEAI
;
A
#
# COMPACT_ATOMS: atom_id res chain seq x y z
N MET A 1 16.50 -13.36 -7.99
CA MET A 1 16.20 -11.94 -7.80
C MET A 1 14.68 -11.66 -7.76
N ARG A 2 13.89 -11.93 -8.84
CA ARG A 2 12.43 -11.61 -8.87
C ARG A 2 11.60 -12.20 -7.72
N ARG A 3 11.95 -13.37 -7.17
CA ARG A 3 11.25 -13.98 -6.02
C ARG A 3 11.41 -13.19 -4.71
N GLN A 4 12.37 -12.28 -4.63
CA GLN A 4 12.67 -11.48 -3.45
C GLN A 4 12.01 -10.09 -3.51
N ILE A 5 11.29 -9.77 -4.59
CA ILE A 5 10.62 -8.50 -4.80
C ILE A 5 9.12 -8.73 -4.70
N GLY A 6 8.47 -8.02 -3.79
CA GLY A 6 7.02 -7.80 -3.76
C GLY A 6 6.72 -6.50 -4.48
N PHE A 7 5.82 -6.53 -5.45
CA PHE A 7 5.43 -5.35 -6.21
C PHE A 7 3.92 -5.21 -6.21
N VAL A 8 3.45 -4.04 -5.83
CA VAL A 8 2.05 -3.65 -5.89
C VAL A 8 1.95 -2.48 -6.88
N PRO A 9 1.40 -2.70 -8.08
CA PRO A 9 1.25 -1.64 -9.08
C PRO A 9 0.09 -0.70 -8.73
N GLN A 10 0.09 0.49 -9.30
CA GLN A 10 -0.97 1.48 -9.18
C GLN A 10 -2.34 0.90 -9.60
N GLU A 11 -2.40 0.24 -10.76
CA GLU A 11 -3.59 -0.49 -11.20
C GLU A 11 -3.54 -1.93 -10.70
N THR A 12 -4.35 -2.23 -9.69
CA THR A 12 -4.39 -3.55 -9.09
C THR A 12 -5.34 -4.48 -9.84
N PHE A 13 -4.83 -5.64 -10.24
CA PHE A 13 -5.61 -6.71 -10.85
C PHE A 13 -5.91 -7.83 -9.84
N LEU A 14 -7.17 -8.27 -9.83
CA LEU A 14 -7.61 -9.45 -9.09
C LEU A 14 -8.18 -10.49 -10.04
N PHE A 15 -7.91 -11.75 -9.74
CA PHE A 15 -8.44 -12.89 -10.48
C PHE A 15 -9.87 -13.20 -10.07
N SER A 16 -10.66 -13.78 -10.96
CA SER A 16 -11.97 -14.38 -10.65
C SER A 16 -11.76 -15.64 -9.79
N ALA A 17 -11.47 -15.43 -8.52
CA ALA A 17 -11.14 -16.46 -7.53
C ALA A 17 -11.60 -15.99 -6.14
N THR A 18 -11.44 -16.82 -5.12
CA THR A 18 -11.70 -16.42 -3.73
C THR A 18 -10.72 -15.32 -3.28
N ILE A 19 -11.06 -14.59 -2.22
CA ILE A 19 -10.14 -13.64 -1.59
C ILE A 19 -8.85 -14.37 -1.15
N ALA A 20 -8.98 -15.54 -0.51
CA ALA A 20 -7.84 -16.38 -0.16
C ALA A 20 -6.98 -16.74 -1.38
N GLY A 21 -7.60 -17.15 -2.47
CA GLY A 21 -6.93 -17.48 -3.73
C GLY A 21 -6.19 -16.28 -4.34
N ASN A 22 -6.78 -15.09 -4.24
CA ASN A 22 -6.14 -13.85 -4.68
C ASN A 22 -4.92 -13.49 -3.83
N ILE A 23 -5.02 -13.62 -2.50
CA ILE A 23 -3.89 -13.36 -1.60
C ILE A 23 -2.78 -14.39 -1.81
N ALA A 24 -3.13 -15.67 -1.92
CA ALA A 24 -2.18 -16.78 -2.08
C ALA A 24 -1.53 -16.86 -3.48
N PHE A 25 -1.97 -16.04 -4.42
CA PHE A 25 -1.48 -16.12 -5.80
C PHE A 25 0.06 -15.99 -5.89
N GLY A 26 0.68 -17.02 -6.46
CA GLY A 26 2.13 -17.09 -6.63
C GLY A 26 2.90 -17.61 -5.41
N VAL A 27 2.19 -18.17 -4.42
CA VAL A 27 2.76 -18.89 -3.26
C VAL A 27 2.10 -20.26 -3.15
N ASP A 28 2.82 -21.30 -3.59
CA ASP A 28 2.31 -22.66 -3.50
C ASP A 28 2.29 -23.14 -2.05
N GLY A 29 1.17 -23.74 -1.64
CA GLY A 29 1.03 -24.29 -0.30
C GLY A 29 0.89 -23.30 0.83
N ALA A 30 0.49 -22.05 0.53
CA ALA A 30 0.19 -21.05 1.56
C ALA A 30 -0.89 -21.55 2.53
N THR A 31 -0.59 -21.52 3.82
CA THR A 31 -1.54 -21.95 4.84
C THR A 31 -2.61 -20.88 5.10
N PRO A 32 -3.81 -21.26 5.58
CA PRO A 32 -4.84 -20.28 5.97
C PRO A 32 -4.34 -19.27 7.00
N GLN A 33 -3.46 -19.68 7.91
CA GLN A 33 -2.87 -18.78 8.91
C GLN A 33 -1.95 -17.73 8.28
N GLN A 34 -1.13 -18.11 7.31
CA GLN A 34 -0.27 -17.17 6.57
C GLN A 34 -1.10 -16.17 5.77
N ILE A 35 -2.18 -16.63 5.12
CA ILE A 35 -3.11 -15.78 4.37
C ILE A 35 -3.78 -14.76 5.29
N ARG A 36 -4.28 -15.19 6.46
CA ARG A 36 -4.89 -14.30 7.47
C ARG A 36 -3.89 -13.25 7.95
N ARG A 37 -2.67 -13.67 8.32
CA ARG A 37 -1.63 -12.75 8.75
C ARG A 37 -1.29 -11.70 7.67
N ALA A 38 -1.22 -12.10 6.41
CA ALA A 38 -0.98 -11.18 5.31
C ALA A 38 -2.15 -10.17 5.14
N ALA A 39 -3.41 -10.63 5.30
CA ALA A 39 -4.58 -9.77 5.26
C ALA A 39 -4.63 -8.79 6.44
N GLU A 40 -4.27 -9.23 7.65
CA GLU A 40 -4.15 -8.38 8.83
C GLU A 40 -3.12 -7.27 8.62
N MET A 41 -1.92 -7.63 8.15
CA MET A 41 -0.85 -6.67 7.85
C MET A 41 -1.25 -5.64 6.79
N ALA A 42 -2.09 -6.02 5.83
CA ALA A 42 -2.62 -5.14 4.80
C ALA A 42 -3.87 -4.35 5.25
N GLY A 43 -4.33 -4.49 6.50
CA GLY A 43 -5.54 -3.85 7.01
C GLY A 43 -6.83 -4.33 6.34
N LEU A 44 -6.84 -5.55 5.78
CA LEU A 44 -7.97 -6.12 5.03
C LEU A 44 -8.84 -7.06 5.87
N ALA A 45 -8.34 -7.57 6.99
CA ALA A 45 -9.01 -8.62 7.76
C ALA A 45 -10.43 -8.22 8.21
N GLY A 46 -10.62 -6.99 8.71
CA GLY A 46 -11.93 -6.51 9.13
C GLY A 46 -12.95 -6.44 8.00
N ASP A 47 -12.53 -6.11 6.77
CA ASP A 47 -13.43 -6.15 5.60
C ASP A 47 -13.85 -7.59 5.28
N ILE A 48 -12.89 -8.52 5.35
CA ILE A 48 -13.15 -9.92 5.03
C ILE A 48 -14.14 -10.55 6.02
N GLU A 49 -14.06 -10.19 7.29
CA GLU A 49 -15.01 -10.64 8.33
C GLU A 49 -16.44 -10.18 8.06
N GLY A 50 -16.62 -9.05 7.36
CA GLY A 50 -17.92 -8.55 6.93
C GLY A 50 -18.53 -9.29 5.73
N PHE A 51 -17.79 -10.15 5.04
CA PHE A 51 -18.30 -10.88 3.89
C PHE A 51 -18.94 -12.23 4.32
N PRO A 52 -20.07 -12.64 3.68
CA PRO A 52 -20.81 -13.84 4.07
C PRO A 52 -20.00 -15.13 4.09
N LEU A 53 -18.99 -15.25 3.22
CA LEU A 53 -18.11 -16.42 3.10
C LEU A 53 -16.66 -16.10 3.55
N GLY A 54 -16.42 -14.94 4.17
CA GLY A 54 -15.10 -14.54 4.63
C GLY A 54 -14.03 -14.68 3.52
N TYR A 55 -12.97 -15.40 3.81
CA TYR A 55 -11.86 -15.66 2.87
C TYR A 55 -12.25 -16.47 1.64
N ASP A 56 -13.33 -17.25 1.70
CA ASP A 56 -13.84 -18.06 0.59
C ASP A 56 -14.80 -17.27 -0.32
N THR A 57 -15.01 -15.99 -0.03
CA THR A 57 -15.81 -15.11 -0.87
C THR A 57 -15.19 -14.97 -2.25
N LEU A 58 -15.97 -15.29 -3.30
CA LEU A 58 -15.56 -15.12 -4.69
C LEU A 58 -15.54 -13.64 -5.08
N VAL A 59 -14.51 -13.25 -5.82
CA VAL A 59 -14.30 -11.90 -6.36
C VAL A 59 -14.28 -11.96 -7.88
N GLY A 60 -14.79 -10.93 -8.54
CA GLY A 60 -14.81 -10.83 -10.00
C GLY A 60 -16.21 -11.00 -10.60
N GLU A 61 -16.28 -11.33 -11.90
CA GLU A 61 -17.53 -11.34 -12.67
C GLU A 61 -18.62 -12.27 -12.10
N ARG A 62 -18.24 -13.32 -11.37
CA ARG A 62 -19.16 -14.30 -10.76
C ARG A 62 -19.23 -14.19 -9.24
N GLY A 63 -18.71 -13.12 -8.66
CA GLY A 63 -18.66 -12.89 -7.24
C GLY A 63 -18.93 -11.43 -6.87
N ILE A 64 -18.50 -11.05 -5.65
CA ILE A 64 -18.64 -9.66 -5.20
C ILE A 64 -17.63 -8.75 -5.92
N THR A 65 -18.03 -7.48 -6.05
CA THR A 65 -17.11 -6.42 -6.50
C THR A 65 -16.50 -5.77 -5.28
N LEU A 66 -15.16 -5.84 -5.14
CA LEU A 66 -14.43 -5.13 -4.11
C LEU A 66 -14.32 -3.64 -4.46
N SER A 67 -14.33 -2.78 -3.42
CA SER A 67 -13.99 -1.37 -3.58
C SER A 67 -12.53 -1.19 -4.04
N GLY A 68 -12.17 -0.01 -4.56
CA GLY A 68 -10.80 0.31 -4.96
C GLY A 68 -9.79 0.04 -3.84
N GLY A 69 -10.08 0.54 -2.62
CA GLY A 69 -9.23 0.33 -1.45
C GLY A 69 -9.12 -1.15 -1.04
N GLN A 70 -10.21 -1.93 -1.11
CA GLN A 70 -10.17 -3.37 -0.84
C GLN A 70 -9.33 -4.13 -1.87
N LYS A 71 -9.40 -3.74 -3.16
CA LYS A 71 -8.54 -4.30 -4.22
C LYS A 71 -7.07 -4.02 -3.95
N GLN A 72 -6.73 -2.77 -3.60
CA GLN A 72 -5.36 -2.37 -3.28
C GLN A 72 -4.84 -3.16 -2.06
N ARG A 73 -5.61 -3.23 -0.97
CA ARG A 73 -5.21 -3.99 0.23
C ARG A 73 -5.08 -5.49 -0.05
N THR A 74 -5.90 -6.06 -0.93
CA THR A 74 -5.74 -7.47 -1.37
C THR A 74 -4.42 -7.67 -2.13
N ALA A 75 -4.03 -6.72 -2.99
CA ALA A 75 -2.75 -6.78 -3.70
C ALA A 75 -1.55 -6.58 -2.75
N ILE A 76 -1.68 -5.72 -1.74
CA ILE A 76 -0.67 -5.56 -0.68
C ILE A 76 -0.52 -6.88 0.09
N ALA A 77 -1.62 -7.50 0.54
CA ALA A 77 -1.59 -8.80 1.22
C ALA A 77 -0.90 -9.88 0.37
N ARG A 78 -1.21 -9.95 -0.92
CA ARG A 78 -0.54 -10.83 -1.89
C ARG A 78 0.97 -10.62 -1.95
N ALA A 79 1.42 -9.36 -1.98
CA ALA A 79 2.84 -9.03 -2.01
C ALA A 79 3.54 -9.40 -0.70
N LEU A 80 2.90 -9.15 0.45
CA LEU A 80 3.41 -9.44 1.79
C LEU A 80 3.51 -10.93 2.09
N LEU A 81 2.55 -11.75 1.59
CA LEU A 81 2.55 -13.19 1.79
C LEU A 81 3.83 -13.87 1.26
N ARG A 82 4.47 -13.28 0.26
CA ARG A 82 5.73 -13.77 -0.32
C ARG A 82 6.95 -13.48 0.54
N GLU A 83 6.80 -12.76 1.65
CA GLU A 83 7.89 -12.32 2.53
C GLU A 83 9.08 -11.70 1.76
N PRO A 84 8.84 -10.70 0.90
CA PRO A 84 9.86 -10.14 0.03
C PRO A 84 10.93 -9.41 0.84
N ARG A 85 12.19 -9.40 0.33
CA ARG A 85 13.26 -8.54 0.87
C ARG A 85 13.16 -7.10 0.38
N ILE A 86 12.57 -6.91 -0.81
CA ILE A 86 12.32 -5.60 -1.42
C ILE A 86 10.83 -5.50 -1.67
N LEU A 87 10.18 -4.49 -1.10
CA LEU A 87 8.77 -4.19 -1.33
C LEU A 87 8.66 -2.88 -2.10
N ILE A 88 7.94 -2.92 -3.22
CA ILE A 88 7.67 -1.73 -4.03
C ILE A 88 6.17 -1.51 -4.02
N LEU A 89 5.74 -0.34 -3.56
CA LEU A 89 4.36 0.10 -3.53
C LEU A 89 4.22 1.32 -4.46
N ASP A 90 3.62 1.11 -5.63
CA ASP A 90 3.45 2.13 -6.65
C ASP A 90 2.03 2.69 -6.56
N ASP A 91 1.90 3.83 -5.89
CA ASP A 91 0.63 4.52 -5.59
C ASP A 91 -0.47 3.58 -5.02
N ALA A 92 0.01 2.58 -4.26
CA ALA A 92 -0.79 1.43 -3.84
C ALA A 92 -1.83 1.75 -2.73
N LEU A 93 -1.86 2.99 -2.25
CA LEU A 93 -2.79 3.47 -1.21
C LEU A 93 -3.68 4.62 -1.71
N SER A 94 -3.62 4.98 -2.99
CA SER A 94 -4.37 6.11 -3.56
C SER A 94 -5.90 5.98 -3.50
N ALA A 95 -6.42 4.76 -3.45
CA ALA A 95 -7.86 4.50 -3.39
C ALA A 95 -8.40 4.29 -1.97
N VAL A 96 -7.59 4.53 -0.94
CA VAL A 96 -8.01 4.50 0.47
C VAL A 96 -8.04 5.92 1.05
N ASP A 97 -8.90 6.12 2.04
CA ASP A 97 -8.95 7.37 2.81
C ASP A 97 -7.71 7.52 3.70
N THR A 98 -7.42 8.76 4.11
CA THR A 98 -6.21 9.12 4.88
C THR A 98 -6.09 8.33 6.20
N LEU A 99 -7.20 8.12 6.93
CA LEU A 99 -7.17 7.37 8.20
C LEU A 99 -6.85 5.90 7.98
N THR A 100 -7.40 5.30 6.92
CA THR A 100 -7.10 3.92 6.54
C THR A 100 -5.67 3.79 6.04
N GLU A 101 -5.17 4.76 5.27
CA GLU A 101 -3.77 4.83 4.83
C GLU A 101 -2.80 4.84 6.02
N GLU A 102 -3.01 5.71 7.00
CA GLU A 102 -2.16 5.78 8.20
C GLU A 102 -2.14 4.46 8.98
N ARG A 103 -3.30 3.81 9.12
CA ARG A 103 -3.38 2.49 9.77
C ARG A 103 -2.59 1.43 9.00
N ILE A 104 -2.70 1.41 7.68
CA ILE A 104 -1.95 0.47 6.83
C ILE A 104 -0.45 0.74 6.97
N LEU A 105 0.00 1.99 6.86
CA LEU A 105 1.40 2.37 7.00
C LEU A 105 1.95 2.01 8.39
N THR A 106 1.16 2.20 9.45
CA THR A 106 1.54 1.80 10.82
C THR A 106 1.73 0.27 10.93
N HIS A 107 0.81 -0.53 10.38
CA HIS A 107 0.95 -1.98 10.34
C HIS A 107 2.15 -2.41 9.48
N LEU A 108 2.33 -1.76 8.34
CA LEU A 108 3.46 -2.03 7.44
C LEU A 108 4.80 -1.65 8.06
N ALA A 109 4.87 -0.61 8.90
CA ALA A 109 6.12 -0.18 9.56
C ALA A 109 6.82 -1.32 10.32
N GLY A 110 6.03 -2.20 10.98
CA GLY A 110 6.56 -3.41 11.61
C GLY A 110 7.12 -4.44 10.62
N VAL A 111 6.52 -4.54 9.43
CA VAL A 111 6.92 -5.47 8.37
C VAL A 111 8.08 -4.91 7.56
N MET A 112 8.19 -3.59 7.46
CA MET A 112 9.23 -2.87 6.70
C MET A 112 10.60 -2.95 7.38
N ARG A 113 10.66 -3.17 8.69
CA ARG A 113 11.93 -3.29 9.42
C ARG A 113 12.78 -4.42 8.86
N GLY A 114 14.03 -4.08 8.49
CA GLY A 114 14.99 -5.03 7.91
C GLY A 114 14.74 -5.36 6.43
N ARG A 115 13.89 -4.60 5.74
CA ARG A 115 13.61 -4.71 4.31
C ARG A 115 13.90 -3.40 3.60
N THR A 116 14.17 -3.47 2.30
CA THR A 116 14.17 -2.29 1.44
C THR A 116 12.74 -2.04 0.97
N VAL A 117 12.22 -0.85 1.26
CA VAL A 117 10.87 -0.46 0.81
C VAL A 117 10.98 0.76 -0.09
N ILE A 118 10.32 0.69 -1.24
CA ILE A 118 10.20 1.80 -2.18
C ILE A 118 8.72 2.18 -2.24
N LEU A 119 8.42 3.37 -1.75
CA LEU A 119 7.09 3.95 -1.81
C LEU A 119 7.06 4.99 -2.93
N ILE A 120 6.14 4.85 -3.85
CA ILE A 120 5.86 5.85 -4.89
C ILE A 120 4.48 6.39 -4.58
N SER A 121 4.37 7.68 -4.35
CA SER A 121 3.12 8.34 -4.03
C SER A 121 3.16 9.80 -4.42
N HIS A 122 1.99 10.35 -4.74
CA HIS A 122 1.75 11.77 -4.88
C HIS A 122 1.27 12.41 -3.56
N ARG A 123 1.03 11.61 -2.51
CA ARG A 123 0.65 12.09 -1.18
C ARG A 123 1.88 12.19 -0.29
N VAL A 124 2.06 13.36 0.32
CA VAL A 124 3.15 13.60 1.28
C VAL A 124 2.96 12.76 2.54
N SER A 125 1.73 12.56 3.01
CA SER A 125 1.38 11.69 4.15
C SER A 125 1.98 10.29 4.03
N THR A 126 1.97 9.71 2.83
CA THR A 126 2.52 8.37 2.55
C THR A 126 4.02 8.29 2.71
N VAL A 127 4.76 9.34 2.32
CA VAL A 127 6.23 9.30 2.21
C VAL A 127 6.96 10.03 3.34
N ARG A 128 6.27 10.84 4.14
CA ARG A 128 6.87 11.70 5.18
C ARG A 128 7.73 10.95 6.21
N GLN A 129 7.46 9.67 6.45
CA GLN A 129 8.20 8.84 7.40
C GLN A 129 9.32 8.01 6.74
N ALA A 130 9.58 8.20 5.45
CA ALA A 130 10.65 7.49 4.75
C ALA A 130 12.03 7.98 5.20
N ASP A 131 13.01 7.06 5.24
CA ASP A 131 14.40 7.38 5.57
C ASP A 131 15.06 8.33 4.55
N ALA A 132 14.57 8.30 3.31
CA ALA A 132 14.99 9.20 2.23
C ALA A 132 13.85 9.38 1.23
N ILE A 133 13.64 10.61 0.81
CA ILE A 133 12.67 11.03 -0.20
C ILE A 133 13.43 11.56 -1.41
N VAL A 134 12.93 11.21 -2.59
CA VAL A 134 13.46 11.67 -3.86
C VAL A 134 12.32 12.26 -4.69
N VAL A 135 12.45 13.49 -5.10
CA VAL A 135 11.50 14.15 -6.00
C VAL A 135 11.98 14.00 -7.44
N LEU A 136 11.10 13.48 -8.29
CA LEU A 136 11.37 13.26 -9.71
C LEU A 136 10.59 14.26 -10.56
N GLU A 137 11.27 14.99 -11.42
CA GLU A 137 10.66 15.83 -12.43
C GLU A 137 11.28 15.51 -13.80
N ARG A 138 10.43 15.21 -14.80
CA ARG A 138 10.85 14.92 -16.18
C ARG A 138 11.99 13.90 -16.27
N GLY A 139 11.92 12.84 -15.43
CA GLY A 139 12.91 11.76 -15.40
C GLY A 139 14.24 12.12 -14.72
N LYS A 140 14.32 13.26 -14.01
CA LYS A 140 15.50 13.68 -13.25
C LYS A 140 15.15 13.84 -11.78
N ILE A 141 16.12 13.53 -10.92
CA ILE A 141 16.04 13.85 -9.49
C ILE A 141 16.29 15.35 -9.36
N VAL A 142 15.28 16.07 -8.82
CA VAL A 142 15.37 17.51 -8.58
C VAL A 142 15.59 17.83 -7.11
N GLU A 143 15.06 17.00 -6.19
CA GLU A 143 15.27 17.15 -4.76
C GLU A 143 15.52 15.77 -4.13
N ARG A 144 16.30 15.77 -3.02
CA ARG A 144 16.56 14.57 -2.21
C ARG A 144 16.85 14.97 -0.78
N GLY A 145 16.23 14.27 0.18
CA GLY A 145 16.43 14.49 1.61
C GLY A 145 15.43 13.71 2.45
N THR A 146 15.38 13.96 3.72
CA THR A 146 14.29 13.58 4.63
C THR A 146 13.13 14.56 4.48
N HIS A 147 11.98 14.26 5.11
CA HIS A 147 10.83 15.17 5.14
C HIS A 147 11.24 16.57 5.64
N ASP A 148 11.88 16.63 6.80
CA ASP A 148 12.23 17.88 7.45
C ASP A 148 13.22 18.71 6.62
N GLU A 149 14.26 18.06 6.06
CA GLU A 149 15.23 18.72 5.18
C GLU A 149 14.58 19.31 3.93
N LEU A 150 13.63 18.59 3.32
CA LEU A 150 12.96 19.05 2.12
C LEU A 150 11.94 20.17 2.40
N VAL A 151 11.27 20.13 3.55
CA VAL A 151 10.39 21.22 3.99
C VAL A 151 11.20 22.48 4.27
N GLU A 152 12.33 22.37 4.96
CA GLU A 152 13.22 23.50 5.26
C GLU A 152 13.84 24.11 3.98
N ALA A 153 14.14 23.29 2.99
CA ALA A 153 14.67 23.73 1.70
C ALA A 153 13.71 24.63 0.91
N GLY A 154 12.40 24.57 1.18
CA GLY A 154 11.39 25.44 0.56
C GLY A 154 11.20 25.21 -0.95
N GLY A 155 11.53 23.99 -1.45
CA GLY A 155 11.41 23.64 -2.86
C GLY A 155 10.04 23.05 -3.21
N TYR A 156 9.96 22.32 -4.33
CA TYR A 156 8.72 21.71 -4.83
C TYR A 156 8.04 20.81 -3.81
N TYR A 157 8.85 20.01 -3.06
CA TYR A 157 8.31 19.14 -2.01
C TYR A 157 7.62 19.94 -0.89
N ALA A 158 8.23 21.04 -0.46
CA ALA A 158 7.66 21.90 0.58
C ALA A 158 6.34 22.55 0.12
N GLU A 159 6.28 23.05 -1.14
CA GLU A 159 5.06 23.60 -1.72
C GLU A 159 3.93 22.55 -1.78
N LEU A 160 4.26 21.32 -2.21
CA LEU A 160 3.31 20.21 -2.26
C LEU A 160 2.80 19.85 -0.85
N SER A 161 3.72 19.79 0.12
CA SER A 161 3.39 19.50 1.52
C SER A 161 2.43 20.54 2.11
N GLN A 162 2.71 21.81 1.90
CA GLN A 162 1.87 22.91 2.39
C GLN A 162 0.48 22.88 1.74
N LYS A 163 0.43 22.64 0.43
CA LYS A 163 -0.84 22.55 -0.30
C LYS A 163 -1.71 21.42 0.26
N GLN A 164 -1.15 20.22 0.45
CA GLN A 164 -1.91 19.08 0.95
C GLN A 164 -2.37 19.26 2.40
N MET A 165 -1.56 19.90 3.26
CA MET A 165 -1.97 20.27 4.61
C MET A 165 -3.20 21.18 4.61
N LEU A 166 -3.23 22.21 3.75
CA LEU A 166 -4.37 23.13 3.64
C LEU A 166 -5.61 22.41 3.10
N GLU A 167 -5.46 21.48 2.16
CA GLU A 167 -6.57 20.67 1.62
C GLU A 167 -7.18 19.78 2.74
N GLU A 168 -6.34 19.13 3.55
CA GLU A 168 -6.78 18.29 4.69
C GLU A 168 -7.49 19.13 5.78
N GLU A 169 -7.02 20.34 6.09
CA GLU A 169 -7.66 21.25 7.03
C GLU A 169 -9.05 21.71 6.56
N LEU A 170 -9.20 21.93 5.25
CA LEU A 170 -10.49 22.33 4.66
C LEU A 170 -11.52 21.19 4.64
N GLU A 171 -11.07 19.95 4.46
CA GLU A 171 -11.95 18.77 4.49
C GLU A 171 -12.39 18.39 5.92
N ALA A 172 -11.67 18.85 6.95
CA ALA A 172 -11.97 18.57 8.35
C ALA A 172 -13.02 19.53 8.97
N ILE A 173 -13.46 20.57 8.24
CA ILE A 173 -14.48 21.57 8.65
C ILE A 173 -15.85 21.16 8.13
#